data_0910a399f73939bd5fe614a768cfadf0
#
_entry.id   0910a399f73939bd5fe614a768cfadf0
#
_cell.length_a   1.000
_cell.length_b   1.000
_cell.length_c   1.000
_cell.angle_alpha   90.00
_cell.angle_beta   90.00
_cell.angle_gamma   90.00
#
_symmetry.space_group_name_H-M   'P 1'
#
loop_
_entity.id
_entity.type
_entity.pdbx_description
1 polymer ?
#
loop_
_entity_poly.entity_id
_entity_poly.type
_entity_poly.pdbx_seq_one_letter_code
_entity_poly.pdbx_strand_id
1 'polypeptide(L)'
;MSLKLYHFEASPYCEKVRSTLKRMDLRYESVEIDPSDRSAVQAVSGQEKVPVLADGDMVVHDSTRILRYLVRTYGGGRFLPDDAHSRGLMWIVEEYVDEVLIPLMRKVGRNAQGRDDSMGDAAKAALKTEAAHQYESLEQLLGSDGFALGSRVTLADIALYACLSRLELYSARGIPAEFPGIRAWYSRMKV
;
A
#
# COMPACT_ATOMS: atom_id res chain seq x y z
N MET A 1 6.71 -24.08 -9.58
CA MET A 1 5.80 -22.94 -9.81
C MET A 1 6.62 -21.67 -9.65
N SER A 2 6.58 -20.77 -10.64
CA SER A 2 7.39 -19.53 -10.61
C SER A 2 6.44 -18.35 -10.68
N LEU A 3 6.32 -17.65 -9.53
CA LEU A 3 5.57 -16.41 -9.45
C LEU A 3 6.28 -15.35 -10.29
N LYS A 4 5.51 -14.57 -11.06
CA LYS A 4 5.97 -13.37 -11.76
C LYS A 4 5.12 -12.18 -11.35
N LEU A 5 5.76 -11.09 -10.93
CA LEU A 5 5.08 -9.85 -10.57
C LEU A 5 5.39 -8.75 -11.58
N TYR A 6 4.38 -8.30 -12.30
CA TYR A 6 4.43 -7.12 -13.18
C TYR A 6 4.10 -5.89 -12.34
N HIS A 7 5.05 -4.99 -12.22
CA HIS A 7 4.93 -3.84 -11.32
C HIS A 7 5.80 -2.66 -11.77
N PHE A 8 5.64 -1.52 -11.14
CA PHE A 8 6.66 -0.47 -11.10
C PHE A 8 6.89 0.04 -9.67
N GLU A 9 8.11 0.52 -9.43
CA GLU A 9 8.62 0.78 -8.09
C GLU A 9 7.80 1.82 -7.32
N ALA A 10 7.41 2.91 -7.97
CA ALA A 10 6.73 4.02 -7.33
C ALA A 10 5.26 3.74 -6.94
N SER A 11 4.66 2.63 -7.37
CA SER A 11 3.26 2.34 -7.09
C SER A 11 3.05 1.81 -5.67
N PRO A 12 2.22 2.45 -4.83
CA PRO A 12 1.85 1.91 -3.52
C PRO A 12 1.09 0.58 -3.62
N TYR A 13 0.26 0.40 -4.65
CA TYR A 13 -0.43 -0.87 -4.89
C TYR A 13 0.54 -2.02 -5.21
N CYS A 14 1.61 -1.72 -5.96
CA CYS A 14 2.67 -2.70 -6.22
C CYS A 14 3.50 -2.96 -4.96
N GLU A 15 3.80 -1.93 -4.16
CA GLU A 15 4.50 -2.09 -2.88
C GLU A 15 3.73 -2.99 -1.93
N LYS A 16 2.42 -2.86 -1.86
CA LYS A 16 1.56 -3.74 -1.06
C LYS A 16 1.78 -5.21 -1.39
N VAL A 17 1.86 -5.55 -2.68
CA VAL A 17 2.12 -6.93 -3.14
C VAL A 17 3.57 -7.34 -2.86
N ARG A 18 4.56 -6.49 -3.17
CA ARG A 18 5.98 -6.79 -2.89
C ARG A 18 6.24 -7.03 -1.40
N SER A 19 5.70 -6.16 -0.54
CA SER A 19 5.81 -6.31 0.91
C SER A 19 5.16 -7.61 1.42
N THR A 20 4.02 -8.00 0.83
CA THR A 20 3.37 -9.26 1.17
C THR A 20 4.22 -10.45 0.74
N LEU A 21 4.69 -10.49 -0.50
CA LEU A 21 5.57 -11.57 -1.01
C LEU A 21 6.84 -11.70 -0.15
N LYS A 22 7.50 -10.59 0.16
CA LYS A 22 8.69 -10.57 1.01
C LYS A 22 8.40 -11.15 2.40
N ARG A 23 7.31 -10.71 3.04
CA ARG A 23 6.94 -11.17 4.39
C ARG A 23 6.46 -12.63 4.42
N MET A 24 5.99 -13.14 3.30
CA MET A 24 5.64 -14.56 3.13
C MET A 24 6.85 -15.43 2.72
N ASP A 25 8.04 -14.83 2.50
CA ASP A 25 9.24 -15.48 1.98
C ASP A 25 9.00 -16.17 0.63
N LEU A 26 8.18 -15.54 -0.21
CA LEU A 26 7.85 -16.05 -1.55
C LEU A 26 8.78 -15.44 -2.57
N ARG A 27 9.52 -16.30 -3.27
CA ARG A 27 10.37 -15.88 -4.40
C ARG A 27 9.51 -15.64 -5.64
N TYR A 28 9.83 -14.59 -6.37
CA TYR A 28 9.16 -14.25 -7.62
C TYR A 28 10.13 -13.63 -8.62
N GLU A 29 9.81 -13.74 -9.88
CA GLU A 29 10.45 -12.99 -10.97
C GLU A 29 9.84 -11.58 -10.98
N SER A 30 10.69 -10.57 -10.86
CA SER A 30 10.30 -9.16 -10.93
C SER A 30 10.31 -8.70 -12.39
N VAL A 31 9.15 -8.28 -12.90
CA VAL A 31 9.00 -7.70 -14.23
C VAL A 31 8.64 -6.23 -14.04
N GLU A 32 9.65 -5.37 -14.11
CA GLU A 32 9.43 -3.93 -13.98
C GLU A 32 8.83 -3.37 -15.28
N ILE A 33 7.73 -2.62 -15.13
CA ILE A 33 6.97 -2.06 -16.24
C ILE A 33 7.31 -0.57 -16.39
N ASP A 34 7.60 -0.15 -17.61
CA ASP A 34 7.68 1.27 -17.93
C ASP A 34 6.27 1.92 -17.79
N PRO A 35 6.14 3.00 -17.01
CA PRO A 35 4.87 3.72 -16.91
C PRO A 35 4.30 4.22 -18.25
N SER A 36 5.11 4.38 -19.27
CA SER A 36 4.70 4.79 -20.62
C SER A 36 4.36 3.64 -21.56
N ASP A 37 4.79 2.40 -21.25
CA ASP A 37 4.50 1.20 -22.04
C ASP A 37 3.84 0.11 -21.19
N ARG A 38 2.57 -0.14 -21.44
CA ARG A 38 1.74 -1.15 -20.75
C ARG A 38 1.53 -2.42 -21.55
N SER A 39 2.17 -2.55 -22.68
CA SER A 39 1.97 -3.68 -23.61
C SER A 39 2.17 -5.05 -22.94
N ALA A 40 3.21 -5.21 -22.12
CA ALA A 40 3.47 -6.45 -21.40
C ALA A 40 2.38 -6.78 -20.37
N VAL A 41 1.83 -5.78 -19.68
CA VAL A 41 0.72 -5.96 -18.73
C VAL A 41 -0.56 -6.34 -19.45
N GLN A 42 -0.84 -5.66 -20.57
CA GLN A 42 -2.02 -5.91 -21.39
C GLN A 42 -1.96 -7.32 -22.02
N ALA A 43 -0.81 -7.74 -22.49
CA ALA A 43 -0.61 -9.07 -23.08
C ALA A 43 -0.89 -10.19 -22.06
N VAL A 44 -0.50 -10.02 -20.79
CA VAL A 44 -0.66 -11.07 -19.78
C VAL A 44 -2.00 -11.04 -19.08
N SER A 45 -2.64 -9.86 -18.91
CA SER A 45 -3.84 -9.71 -18.06
C SER A 45 -5.07 -9.12 -18.76
N GLY A 46 -4.93 -8.67 -20.01
CA GLY A 46 -6.01 -8.02 -20.75
C GLY A 46 -6.37 -6.60 -20.27
N GLN A 47 -5.59 -6.02 -19.35
CA GLN A 47 -5.81 -4.67 -18.80
C GLN A 47 -4.46 -3.96 -18.57
N GLU A 48 -4.44 -2.66 -18.27
CA GLU A 48 -3.23 -1.84 -18.24
C GLU A 48 -2.73 -1.48 -16.83
N LYS A 49 -3.47 -1.85 -15.78
CA LYS A 49 -3.10 -1.49 -14.41
C LYS A 49 -2.14 -2.51 -13.80
N VAL A 50 -1.23 -2.02 -12.98
CA VAL A 50 -0.36 -2.83 -12.12
C VAL A 50 -0.74 -2.66 -10.65
N PRO A 51 -0.49 -3.68 -9.81
CA PRO A 51 0.24 -4.93 -10.05
C PRO A 51 -0.57 -6.01 -10.78
N VAL A 52 0.16 -6.89 -11.47
CA VAL A 52 -0.36 -8.16 -11.98
C VAL A 52 0.55 -9.28 -11.50
N LEU A 53 -0.02 -10.34 -10.94
CA LEU A 53 0.69 -11.55 -10.52
C LEU A 53 0.32 -12.70 -11.46
N ALA A 54 1.32 -13.34 -12.04
CA ALA A 54 1.17 -14.59 -12.75
C ALA A 54 1.75 -15.75 -11.93
N ASP A 55 1.01 -16.86 -11.84
CA ASP A 55 1.40 -18.08 -11.14
C ASP A 55 1.06 -19.30 -12.03
N GLY A 56 2.01 -19.73 -12.85
CA GLY A 56 1.74 -20.65 -13.94
C GLY A 56 0.72 -20.04 -14.89
N ASP A 57 -0.38 -20.76 -15.13
CA ASP A 57 -1.48 -20.30 -16.00
C ASP A 57 -2.48 -19.36 -15.31
N MET A 58 -2.35 -19.19 -13.98
CA MET A 58 -3.21 -18.30 -13.21
C MET A 58 -2.69 -16.86 -13.28
N VAL A 59 -3.54 -15.94 -13.71
CA VAL A 59 -3.24 -14.51 -13.73
C VAL A 59 -4.22 -13.78 -12.81
N VAL A 60 -3.67 -13.05 -11.83
CA VAL A 60 -4.43 -12.25 -10.86
C VAL A 60 -4.01 -10.80 -10.98
N HIS A 61 -4.96 -9.91 -11.17
CA HIS A 61 -4.76 -8.46 -11.14
C HIS A 61 -5.61 -7.82 -10.04
N ASP A 62 -5.32 -6.55 -9.69
CA ASP A 62 -5.79 -5.86 -8.50
C ASP A 62 -5.06 -6.30 -7.23
N SER A 63 -4.49 -5.31 -6.50
CA SER A 63 -3.62 -5.60 -5.35
C SER A 63 -4.32 -6.38 -4.25
N THR A 64 -5.57 -6.03 -3.92
CA THR A 64 -6.37 -6.72 -2.89
C THR A 64 -6.68 -8.16 -3.27
N ARG A 65 -7.03 -8.41 -4.55
CA ARG A 65 -7.24 -9.77 -5.06
C ARG A 65 -5.96 -10.59 -5.03
N ILE A 66 -4.82 -9.99 -5.37
CA ILE A 66 -3.51 -10.63 -5.28
C ILE A 66 -3.19 -11.01 -3.82
N LEU A 67 -3.39 -10.10 -2.86
CA LEU A 67 -3.19 -10.41 -1.45
C LEU A 67 -4.06 -11.59 -1.00
N ARG A 68 -5.35 -11.57 -1.34
CA ARG A 68 -6.27 -12.67 -1.04
C ARG A 68 -5.83 -13.99 -1.65
N TYR A 69 -5.37 -13.96 -2.90
CA TYR A 69 -4.83 -15.12 -3.58
C TYR A 69 -3.59 -15.69 -2.85
N LEU A 70 -2.60 -14.84 -2.57
CA LEU A 70 -1.36 -15.23 -1.90
C LEU A 70 -1.63 -15.87 -0.54
N VAL A 71 -2.46 -15.23 0.29
CA VAL A 71 -2.79 -15.72 1.63
C VAL A 71 -3.49 -17.08 1.57
N ARG A 72 -4.40 -17.29 0.63
CA ARG A 72 -5.18 -18.54 0.50
C ARG A 72 -4.34 -19.68 -0.09
N THR A 73 -3.47 -19.37 -1.06
CA THR A 73 -2.73 -20.38 -1.82
C THR A 73 -1.42 -20.77 -1.14
N TYR A 74 -0.74 -19.79 -0.51
CA TYR A 74 0.61 -19.97 0.03
C TYR A 74 0.70 -19.94 1.57
N GLY A 75 -0.44 -20.10 2.26
CA GLY A 75 -0.44 -20.26 3.71
C GLY A 75 -0.18 -18.99 4.51
N GLY A 76 -0.50 -17.83 3.96
CA GLY A 76 -0.33 -16.52 4.62
C GLY A 76 -1.32 -16.24 5.76
N GLY A 77 -1.96 -17.23 6.34
CA GLY A 77 -2.97 -17.07 7.40
C GLY A 77 -2.47 -16.30 8.62
N ARG A 78 -1.16 -16.28 8.87
CA ARG A 78 -0.54 -15.48 9.93
C ARG A 78 -0.75 -13.96 9.78
N PHE A 79 -1.10 -13.48 8.58
CA PHE A 79 -1.41 -12.07 8.30
C PHE A 79 -2.91 -11.76 8.37
N LEU A 80 -3.72 -12.74 8.74
CA LEU A 80 -5.15 -12.58 8.97
C LEU A 80 -5.42 -12.63 10.48
N PRO A 81 -6.25 -11.74 11.04
CA PRO A 81 -6.77 -11.89 12.39
C PRO A 81 -7.48 -13.23 12.58
N ASP A 82 -7.49 -13.75 13.81
CA ASP A 82 -8.05 -15.08 14.08
C ASP A 82 -9.58 -15.07 14.09
N ASP A 83 -10.19 -13.98 14.54
CA ASP A 83 -11.64 -13.85 14.61
C ASP A 83 -12.23 -13.12 13.38
N ALA A 84 -13.51 -13.38 13.12
CA ALA A 84 -14.20 -12.86 11.95
C ALA A 84 -14.41 -11.33 11.99
N HIS A 85 -14.61 -10.75 13.17
CA HIS A 85 -14.81 -9.33 13.36
C HIS A 85 -13.54 -8.55 12.98
N SER A 86 -12.40 -8.93 13.57
CA SER A 86 -11.11 -8.31 13.27
C SER A 86 -10.69 -8.52 11.80
N ARG A 87 -11.04 -9.65 11.18
CA ARG A 87 -10.85 -9.84 9.74
C ARG A 87 -11.68 -8.85 8.92
N GLY A 88 -12.92 -8.60 9.34
CA GLY A 88 -13.77 -7.56 8.72
C GLY A 88 -13.10 -6.19 8.80
N LEU A 89 -12.65 -5.81 9.99
CA LEU A 89 -11.93 -4.53 10.19
C LEU A 89 -10.65 -4.44 9.36
N MET A 90 -9.89 -5.52 9.25
CA MET A 90 -8.70 -5.57 8.41
C MET A 90 -8.99 -5.21 6.94
N TRP A 91 -10.08 -5.76 6.38
CA TRP A 91 -10.48 -5.44 5.01
C TRP A 91 -11.02 -4.01 4.86
N ILE A 92 -11.70 -3.49 5.90
CA ILE A 92 -12.15 -2.08 5.92
C ILE A 92 -10.93 -1.13 5.93
N VAL A 93 -9.90 -1.41 6.73
CA VAL A 93 -8.67 -0.62 6.73
C VAL A 93 -7.95 -0.72 5.39
N GLU A 94 -7.89 -1.89 4.80
CA GLU A 94 -7.27 -2.11 3.49
C GLU A 94 -7.98 -1.35 2.38
N GLU A 95 -9.30 -1.38 2.35
CA GLU A 95 -10.14 -0.62 1.42
C GLU A 95 -9.99 0.90 1.64
N TYR A 96 -10.00 1.36 2.90
CA TYR A 96 -9.74 2.75 3.24
C TYR A 96 -8.38 3.24 2.72
N VAL A 97 -7.34 2.42 2.85
CA VAL A 97 -6.02 2.74 2.30
C VAL A 97 -6.07 2.91 0.79
N ASP A 98 -6.74 2.01 0.09
CA ASP A 98 -6.80 2.02 -1.38
C ASP A 98 -7.66 3.17 -1.93
N GLU A 99 -8.82 3.43 -1.33
CA GLU A 99 -9.82 4.35 -1.86
C GLU A 99 -9.68 5.79 -1.34
N VAL A 100 -9.11 5.95 -0.14
CA VAL A 100 -8.99 7.26 0.51
C VAL A 100 -7.55 7.69 0.67
N LEU A 101 -6.74 6.89 1.38
CA LEU A 101 -5.43 7.33 1.82
C LEU A 101 -4.43 7.44 0.67
N ILE A 102 -4.33 6.44 -0.20
CA ILE A 102 -3.42 6.47 -1.36
C ILE A 102 -3.76 7.62 -2.32
N PRO A 103 -5.02 7.84 -2.75
CA PRO A 103 -5.37 8.97 -3.59
C PRO A 103 -5.02 10.32 -2.96
N LEU A 104 -5.29 10.50 -1.67
CA LEU A 104 -4.94 11.72 -0.94
C LEU A 104 -3.42 11.94 -0.90
N MET A 105 -2.67 10.94 -0.46
CA MET A 105 -1.21 11.03 -0.33
C MET A 105 -0.51 11.24 -1.67
N ARG A 106 -1.06 10.72 -2.76
CA ARG A 106 -0.58 11.03 -4.12
C ARG A 106 -0.77 12.51 -4.48
N LYS A 107 -1.93 13.11 -4.13
CA LYS A 107 -2.17 14.54 -4.33
C LYS A 107 -1.20 15.40 -3.49
N VAL A 108 -1.02 15.02 -2.22
CA VAL A 108 -0.05 15.68 -1.32
C VAL A 108 1.36 15.62 -1.90
N GLY A 109 1.80 14.45 -2.34
CA GLY A 109 3.14 14.26 -2.93
C GLY A 109 3.34 15.07 -4.22
N ARG A 110 2.37 15.07 -5.12
CA ARG A 110 2.42 15.87 -6.37
C ARG A 110 2.50 17.37 -6.09
N ASN A 111 1.68 17.85 -5.15
CA ASN A 111 1.70 19.24 -4.74
C ASN A 111 3.05 19.62 -4.10
N ALA A 112 3.62 18.78 -3.26
CA ALA A 112 4.92 18.99 -2.65
C ALA A 112 6.08 19.05 -3.66
N GLN A 113 5.93 18.38 -4.82
CA GLN A 113 6.90 18.39 -5.91
C GLN A 113 6.68 19.51 -6.94
N GLY A 114 5.69 20.40 -6.71
CA GLY A 114 5.33 21.43 -7.71
C GLY A 114 4.76 20.86 -9.01
N ARG A 115 4.23 19.63 -8.99
CA ARG A 115 3.67 18.97 -10.18
C ARG A 115 2.17 19.23 -10.38
N ASP A 116 1.59 20.10 -9.57
CA ASP A 116 0.16 20.47 -9.60
C ASP A 116 -0.01 21.99 -9.51
N ASP A 117 0.60 22.70 -10.46
CA ASP A 117 0.58 24.17 -10.51
C ASP A 117 -0.81 24.75 -10.80
N SER A 118 -1.76 23.92 -11.24
CA SER A 118 -3.15 24.32 -11.48
C SER A 118 -3.97 24.48 -10.19
N MET A 119 -3.45 23.99 -9.05
CA MET A 119 -4.15 24.04 -7.76
C MET A 119 -4.00 25.42 -7.12
N GLY A 120 -5.10 26.14 -6.94
CA GLY A 120 -5.12 27.43 -6.23
C GLY A 120 -4.85 27.28 -4.74
N ASP A 121 -4.49 28.40 -4.07
CA ASP A 121 -4.08 28.40 -2.66
C ASP A 121 -5.13 27.82 -1.69
N ALA A 122 -6.41 28.09 -1.93
CA ALA A 122 -7.49 27.54 -1.13
C ALA A 122 -7.55 26.01 -1.23
N ALA A 123 -7.35 25.45 -2.43
CA ALA A 123 -7.32 24.00 -2.65
C ALA A 123 -6.09 23.35 -2.00
N LYS A 124 -4.93 24.01 -2.05
CA LYS A 124 -3.70 23.57 -1.35
C LYS A 124 -3.89 23.56 0.17
N ALA A 125 -4.55 24.60 0.72
CA ALA A 125 -4.87 24.65 2.15
C ALA A 125 -5.82 23.55 2.56
N ALA A 126 -6.90 23.31 1.80
CA ALA A 126 -7.84 22.22 2.05
C ALA A 126 -7.16 20.85 2.00
N LEU A 127 -6.28 20.61 1.01
CA LEU A 127 -5.51 19.38 0.91
C LEU A 127 -4.61 19.15 2.13
N LYS A 128 -3.96 20.21 2.63
CA LYS A 128 -3.13 20.14 3.84
C LYS A 128 -3.95 19.81 5.08
N THR A 129 -5.12 20.44 5.24
CA THR A 129 -6.04 20.19 6.36
C THR A 129 -6.52 18.74 6.33
N GLU A 130 -6.93 18.25 5.17
CA GLU A 130 -7.38 16.85 5.01
C GLU A 130 -6.24 15.87 5.34
N ALA A 131 -5.03 16.11 4.85
CA ALA A 131 -3.88 15.27 5.16
C ALA A 131 -3.56 15.26 6.68
N ALA A 132 -3.66 16.40 7.36
CA ALA A 132 -3.44 16.49 8.80
C ALA A 132 -4.48 15.66 9.57
N HIS A 133 -5.75 15.75 9.19
CA HIS A 133 -6.83 14.97 9.79
C HIS A 133 -6.61 13.44 9.60
N GLN A 134 -6.12 13.04 8.43
CA GLN A 134 -5.78 11.62 8.19
C GLN A 134 -4.61 11.16 9.07
N TYR A 135 -3.58 11.98 9.25
CA TYR A 135 -2.49 11.68 10.17
C TYR A 135 -2.95 11.56 11.62
N GLU A 136 -3.84 12.46 12.10
CA GLU A 136 -4.43 12.37 13.44
C GLU A 136 -5.19 11.03 13.61
N SER A 137 -5.99 10.63 12.63
CA SER A 137 -6.72 9.36 12.65
C SER A 137 -5.78 8.17 12.68
N LEU A 138 -4.71 8.20 11.88
CA LEU A 138 -3.69 7.15 11.87
C LEU A 138 -2.89 7.11 13.18
N GLU A 139 -2.60 8.25 13.80
CA GLU A 139 -1.91 8.30 15.10
C GLU A 139 -2.75 7.64 16.19
N GLN A 140 -4.08 7.83 16.18
CA GLN A 140 -4.98 7.14 17.10
C GLN A 140 -5.01 5.62 16.84
N LEU A 141 -4.98 5.20 15.59
CA LEU A 141 -4.98 3.78 15.21
C LEU A 141 -3.65 3.08 15.54
N LEU A 142 -2.52 3.76 15.28
CA LEU A 142 -1.17 3.17 15.29
C LEU A 142 -0.32 3.62 16.49
N GLY A 143 -0.81 4.55 17.30
CA GLY A 143 -0.08 5.18 18.40
C GLY A 143 0.20 4.28 19.60
N SER A 144 -0.36 3.06 19.64
CA SER A 144 -0.03 2.05 20.66
C SER A 144 1.24 1.27 20.26
N ASP A 145 1.80 0.51 21.20
CA ASP A 145 2.98 -0.36 20.95
C ASP A 145 2.71 -1.56 20.04
N GLY A 146 1.50 -1.64 19.48
CA GLY A 146 1.06 -2.74 18.62
C GLY A 146 1.15 -2.43 17.12
N PHE A 147 0.29 -3.10 16.40
CA PHE A 147 0.00 -2.94 14.97
C PHE A 147 -1.46 -2.49 14.82
N ALA A 148 -1.89 -2.19 13.60
CA ALA A 148 -3.21 -1.62 13.33
C ALA A 148 -4.39 -2.39 13.98
N LEU A 149 -4.26 -3.71 14.12
CA LEU A 149 -5.31 -4.57 14.67
C LEU A 149 -4.78 -5.51 15.77
N GLY A 150 -3.91 -5.01 16.64
CA GLY A 150 -3.42 -5.76 17.80
C GLY A 150 -1.91 -5.99 17.81
N SER A 151 -1.47 -7.19 18.27
CA SER A 151 -0.06 -7.44 18.59
C SER A 151 0.78 -8.00 17.43
N ARG A 152 0.18 -8.25 16.28
CA ARG A 152 0.88 -8.85 15.12
C ARG A 152 0.55 -8.12 13.82
N VAL A 153 1.49 -8.18 12.87
CA VAL A 153 1.32 -7.63 11.53
C VAL A 153 0.18 -8.33 10.80
N THR A 154 -0.71 -7.55 10.23
CA THR A 154 -1.80 -8.00 9.36
C THR A 154 -1.69 -7.39 7.95
N LEU A 155 -2.58 -7.78 7.04
CA LEU A 155 -2.65 -7.16 5.71
C LEU A 155 -3.02 -5.66 5.79
N ALA A 156 -3.73 -5.22 6.84
CA ALA A 156 -3.99 -3.80 7.10
C ALA A 156 -2.68 -3.02 7.31
N ASP A 157 -1.76 -3.56 8.12
CA ASP A 157 -0.44 -2.95 8.34
C ASP A 157 0.38 -2.89 7.05
N ILE A 158 0.33 -3.95 6.25
CA ILE A 158 1.04 -4.00 4.97
C ILE A 158 0.49 -2.94 4.00
N ALA A 159 -0.82 -2.74 3.94
CA ALA A 159 -1.45 -1.72 3.11
C ALA A 159 -1.06 -0.29 3.57
N LEU A 160 -1.15 -0.02 4.87
CA LEU A 160 -0.73 1.25 5.46
C LEU A 160 0.76 1.54 5.20
N TYR A 161 1.61 0.54 5.41
CA TYR A 161 3.05 0.67 5.15
C TYR A 161 3.34 0.97 3.68
N ALA A 162 2.67 0.28 2.77
CA ALA A 162 2.84 0.51 1.34
C ALA A 162 2.46 1.95 0.93
N CYS A 163 1.40 2.51 1.52
CA CYS A 163 1.01 3.89 1.30
C CYS A 163 2.08 4.87 1.84
N LEU A 164 2.45 4.75 3.11
CA LEU A 164 3.35 5.69 3.77
C LEU A 164 4.80 5.60 3.28
N SER A 165 5.28 4.41 2.92
CA SER A 165 6.61 4.23 2.34
C SER A 165 6.77 4.92 0.99
N ARG A 166 5.71 4.98 0.19
CA ARG A 166 5.76 5.70 -1.08
C ARG A 166 5.66 7.21 -0.91
N LEU A 167 5.05 7.68 0.18
CA LEU A 167 5.03 9.10 0.49
C LEU A 167 6.46 9.66 0.72
N GLU A 168 7.35 8.91 1.36
CA GLU A 168 8.77 9.29 1.49
C GLU A 168 9.43 9.53 0.13
N LEU A 169 9.10 8.70 -0.88
CA LEU A 169 9.60 8.87 -2.24
C LEU A 169 9.03 10.12 -2.95
N TYR A 170 7.78 10.48 -2.63
CA TYR A 170 7.10 11.58 -3.32
C TYR A 170 7.34 12.94 -2.68
N SER A 171 7.49 13.04 -1.36
CA SER A 171 7.52 14.32 -0.66
C SER A 171 8.87 14.71 -0.08
N ALA A 172 9.83 13.79 -0.01
CA ALA A 172 11.12 13.95 0.69
C ALA A 172 11.00 14.39 2.17
N ARG A 173 9.78 14.50 2.72
CA ARG A 173 9.52 14.96 4.10
C ARG A 173 9.18 13.84 5.05
N GLY A 174 8.83 12.64 4.53
CA GLY A 174 8.44 11.50 5.34
C GLY A 174 7.21 11.75 6.23
N ILE A 175 7.09 10.94 7.28
CA ILE A 175 6.03 11.09 8.28
C ILE A 175 6.37 12.27 9.19
N PRO A 176 5.45 13.25 9.40
CA PRO A 176 5.71 14.42 10.23
C PRO A 176 6.11 14.05 11.67
N ALA A 177 6.95 14.90 12.28
CA ALA A 177 7.53 14.61 13.59
C ALA A 177 6.51 14.62 14.73
N GLU A 178 5.42 15.37 14.56
CA GLU A 178 4.29 15.48 15.48
C GLU A 178 3.46 14.20 15.64
N PHE A 179 3.72 13.15 14.81
CA PHE A 179 3.06 11.84 14.86
C PHE A 179 4.03 10.74 15.29
N PRO A 180 4.46 10.70 16.56
CA PRO A 180 5.47 9.75 17.05
C PRO A 180 5.00 8.29 17.01
N GLY A 181 3.71 8.02 17.20
CA GLY A 181 3.14 6.70 17.16
C GLY A 181 3.21 6.09 15.76
N ILE A 182 2.82 6.86 14.73
CA ILE A 182 2.94 6.43 13.33
C ILE A 182 4.41 6.15 13.00
N ARG A 183 5.34 7.02 13.44
CA ARG A 183 6.79 6.85 13.20
C ARG A 183 7.33 5.60 13.86
N ALA A 184 6.94 5.32 15.10
CA ALA A 184 7.34 4.13 15.84
C ALA A 184 6.80 2.85 15.15
N TRP A 185 5.51 2.85 14.79
CA TRP A 185 4.90 1.76 14.02
C TRP A 185 5.60 1.55 12.66
N TYR A 186 5.83 2.65 11.92
CA TYR A 186 6.51 2.59 10.62
C TYR A 186 7.92 2.00 10.73
N SER A 187 8.65 2.33 11.80
CA SER A 187 9.97 1.76 12.07
C SER A 187 9.90 0.25 12.35
N ARG A 188 8.86 -0.21 13.06
CA ARG A 188 8.61 -1.65 13.27
C ARG A 188 8.26 -2.38 11.97
N MET A 189 7.65 -1.67 11.01
CA MET A 189 7.29 -2.23 9.70
C MET A 189 8.47 -2.31 8.72
N LYS A 190 9.56 -1.59 8.93
CA LYS A 190 10.78 -1.68 8.11
C LYS A 190 11.50 -3.00 8.41
N VAL A 191 11.35 -3.97 7.51
CA VAL A 191 11.99 -5.30 7.59
C VAL A 191 12.97 -5.47 6.44
#